data_ac3bf23fcdf06779f9ab079b6da10181
#
_entry.id   ac3bf23fcdf06779f9ab079b6da10181
#
_cell.length_a   1.000
_cell.length_b   1.000
_cell.length_c   1.000
_cell.angle_alpha   90.00
_cell.angle_beta   90.00
_cell.angle_gamma   90.00
#
_symmetry.space_group_name_H-M   'P 1'
#
loop_
_entity.id
_entity.type
_entity.pdbx_description
1 polymer ?
#
loop_
_entity_poly.entity_id
_entity_poly.type
_entity_poly.pdbx_seq_one_letter_code
_entity_poly.pdbx_strand_id
1 'polypeptide(L)'
;MENSKQVKSTEDLSFELSKPFDKSEIKWRPQRQTKDGTSALVLAYVDVRTVQDRLNTVMGIDGWQCKHISYGAKTICHLGLKFNNDWVWRSDGAGDTNFEADKGAISDSLKRAAVHFGVGRHLYDLPSVFVKIQKDQRGQIKINQDDCWQAVRRKQSDIS
;
A
#
# COMPACT_ATOMS: atom_id res chain seq x y z
N MET A 1 6.03 -25.49 -31.64
CA MET A 1 5.16 -25.69 -30.46
C MET A 1 4.81 -24.31 -29.92
N GLU A 2 3.65 -23.83 -30.27
CA GLU A 2 3.14 -22.58 -29.72
C GLU A 2 2.78 -22.84 -28.27
N ASN A 3 3.52 -22.21 -27.37
CA ASN A 3 3.18 -22.11 -25.97
C ASN A 3 1.97 -21.15 -25.88
N SER A 4 0.77 -21.69 -26.02
CA SER A 4 -0.46 -20.93 -25.77
C SER A 4 -0.43 -20.56 -24.30
N LYS A 5 0.03 -19.33 -23.97
CA LYS A 5 -0.17 -18.75 -22.65
C LYS A 5 -1.67 -18.78 -22.39
N GLN A 6 -2.06 -19.63 -21.46
CA GLN A 6 -3.46 -19.74 -21.03
C GLN A 6 -3.89 -18.35 -20.55
N VAL A 7 -4.85 -17.75 -21.23
CA VAL A 7 -5.40 -16.46 -20.87
C VAL A 7 -6.11 -16.63 -19.52
N LYS A 8 -5.60 -15.92 -18.50
CA LYS A 8 -6.21 -15.96 -17.17
C LYS A 8 -7.58 -15.28 -17.19
N SER A 9 -8.52 -15.85 -16.46
CA SER A 9 -9.84 -15.24 -16.29
C SER A 9 -9.77 -13.97 -15.45
N THR A 10 -10.82 -13.15 -15.51
CA THR A 10 -10.94 -11.95 -14.64
C THR A 10 -10.88 -12.33 -13.17
N GLU A 11 -11.51 -13.45 -12.79
CA GLU A 11 -11.50 -13.97 -11.43
C GLU A 11 -10.09 -14.38 -10.99
N ASP A 12 -9.33 -15.05 -11.85
CA ASP A 12 -7.94 -15.43 -11.56
C ASP A 12 -7.06 -14.19 -11.36
N LEU A 13 -7.19 -13.19 -12.23
CA LEU A 13 -6.44 -11.94 -12.12
C LEU A 13 -6.82 -11.18 -10.85
N SER A 14 -8.09 -11.10 -10.54
CA SER A 14 -8.59 -10.46 -9.31
C SER A 14 -8.06 -11.14 -8.06
N PHE A 15 -8.05 -12.46 -8.04
CA PHE A 15 -7.50 -13.24 -6.94
C PHE A 15 -6.00 -12.98 -6.76
N GLU A 16 -5.21 -12.99 -7.83
CA GLU A 16 -3.78 -12.74 -7.77
C GLU A 16 -3.44 -11.29 -7.37
N LEU A 17 -4.21 -10.31 -7.84
CA LEU A 17 -4.04 -8.92 -7.44
C LEU A 17 -4.25 -8.72 -5.94
N SER A 18 -5.22 -9.42 -5.37
CA SER A 18 -5.62 -9.27 -3.96
C SER A 18 -4.83 -10.13 -2.97
N LYS A 19 -3.90 -10.96 -3.43
CA LYS A 19 -3.06 -11.75 -2.52
C LYS A 19 -2.33 -10.86 -1.52
N PRO A 20 -2.33 -11.21 -0.23
CA PRO A 20 -1.54 -10.50 0.75
C PRO A 20 -0.07 -10.39 0.35
N PHE A 21 0.56 -9.29 0.69
CA PHE A 21 2.01 -9.15 0.57
C PHE A 21 2.72 -9.96 1.66
N ASP A 22 3.92 -10.44 1.38
CA ASP A 22 4.74 -11.07 2.38
C ASP A 22 5.10 -10.07 3.49
N LYS A 23 5.28 -10.58 4.71
CA LYS A 23 5.68 -9.76 5.84
C LYS A 23 6.97 -8.97 5.58
N SER A 24 7.90 -9.53 4.80
CA SER A 24 9.14 -8.87 4.40
C SER A 24 8.94 -7.61 3.54
N GLU A 25 7.82 -7.53 2.84
CA GLU A 25 7.46 -6.38 2.00
C GLU A 25 6.68 -5.31 2.76
N ILE A 26 6.08 -5.68 3.88
CA ILE A 26 5.28 -4.78 4.72
C ILE A 26 6.19 -4.08 5.72
N LYS A 27 6.09 -2.76 5.73
CA LYS A 27 6.82 -1.89 6.64
C LYS A 27 5.85 -1.20 7.59
N TRP A 28 6.36 -0.73 8.71
CA TRP A 28 5.61 0.02 9.69
C TRP A 28 6.18 1.42 9.83
N ARG A 29 5.31 2.39 9.99
CA ARG A 29 5.69 3.79 10.21
C ARG A 29 4.91 4.37 11.38
N PRO A 30 5.51 5.28 12.16
CA PRO A 30 4.79 5.99 13.20
C PRO A 30 3.80 6.97 12.58
N GLN A 31 2.58 6.97 13.10
CA GLN A 31 1.54 7.93 12.74
C GLN A 31 1.42 9.03 13.79
N ARG A 32 1.38 8.65 15.06
CA ARG A 32 1.14 9.54 16.19
C ARG A 32 1.87 9.05 17.42
N GLN A 33 2.59 9.96 18.08
CA GLN A 33 3.21 9.68 19.38
C GLN A 33 2.20 9.78 20.51
N THR A 34 2.46 9.02 21.58
CA THR A 34 1.80 9.23 22.86
C THR A 34 2.23 10.57 23.51
N LYS A 35 1.42 11.10 24.41
CA LYS A 35 1.70 12.39 25.06
C LYS A 35 3.03 12.40 25.82
N ASP A 36 3.42 11.26 26.40
CA ASP A 36 4.68 11.10 27.12
C ASP A 36 5.88 10.87 26.19
N GLY A 37 5.66 10.71 24.89
CA GLY A 37 6.72 10.53 23.88
C GLY A 37 7.44 9.19 23.95
N THR A 38 6.92 8.20 24.69
CA THR A 38 7.56 6.87 24.86
C THR A 38 7.12 5.84 23.83
N SER A 39 5.96 6.04 23.21
CA SER A 39 5.36 5.11 22.27
C SER A 39 4.74 5.86 21.09
N ALA A 40 4.48 5.12 20.01
CA ALA A 40 3.75 5.65 18.87
C ALA A 40 2.73 4.64 18.34
N LEU A 41 1.61 5.16 17.87
CA LEU A 41 0.71 4.43 17.02
C LEU A 41 1.37 4.22 15.68
N VAL A 42 1.43 2.97 15.21
CA VAL A 42 2.08 2.62 13.95
C VAL A 42 1.09 2.06 12.95
N LEU A 43 1.35 2.30 11.69
CA LEU A 43 0.56 1.82 10.56
C LEU A 43 1.44 0.99 9.64
N ALA A 44 0.86 -0.10 9.14
CA ALA A 44 1.46 -0.90 8.10
C ALA A 44 1.35 -0.21 6.72
N TYR A 45 2.39 -0.31 5.92
CA TYR A 45 2.39 0.17 4.54
C TYR A 45 3.33 -0.65 3.67
N VAL A 46 3.23 -0.48 2.38
CA VAL A 46 4.18 -0.99 1.39
C VAL A 46 4.69 0.15 0.53
N ASP A 47 5.89 -0.01 0.00
CA ASP A 47 6.43 0.93 -0.97
C ASP A 47 5.62 0.87 -2.29
N VAL A 48 5.59 1.97 -3.00
CA VAL A 48 4.92 2.01 -4.31
C VAL A 48 5.52 1.00 -5.30
N ARG A 49 6.81 0.73 -5.19
CA ARG A 49 7.50 -0.28 -6.03
C ARG A 49 6.92 -1.67 -5.82
N THR A 50 6.59 -2.03 -4.59
CA THR A 50 5.93 -3.30 -4.28
C THR A 50 4.58 -3.42 -4.99
N VAL A 51 3.83 -2.34 -5.06
CA VAL A 51 2.56 -2.28 -5.81
C VAL A 51 2.80 -2.40 -7.31
N GLN A 52 3.78 -1.66 -7.84
CA GLN A 52 4.15 -1.73 -9.27
C GLN A 52 4.61 -3.13 -9.67
N ASP A 53 5.41 -3.79 -8.84
CA ASP A 53 5.86 -5.16 -9.08
C ASP A 53 4.68 -6.15 -9.11
N ARG A 54 3.71 -5.99 -8.22
CA ARG A 54 2.47 -6.77 -8.25
C ARG A 54 1.69 -6.54 -9.55
N LEU A 55 1.52 -5.29 -9.96
CA LEU A 55 0.83 -4.95 -11.21
C LEU A 55 1.56 -5.54 -12.42
N ASN A 56 2.89 -5.44 -12.47
CA ASN A 56 3.68 -6.03 -13.55
C ASN A 56 3.61 -7.56 -13.57
N THR A 57 3.67 -8.18 -12.40
CA THR A 57 3.66 -9.65 -12.29
C THR A 57 2.31 -10.23 -12.69
N VAL A 58 1.21 -9.60 -12.28
CA VAL A 58 -0.14 -10.14 -12.52
C VAL A 58 -0.68 -9.73 -13.88
N MET A 59 -0.55 -8.46 -14.25
CA MET A 59 -1.13 -7.90 -15.47
C MET A 59 -0.19 -7.89 -16.67
N GLY A 60 1.12 -7.98 -16.42
CA GLY A 60 2.14 -7.73 -17.43
C GLY A 60 2.40 -6.23 -17.60
N ILE A 61 3.54 -5.89 -18.21
CA ILE A 61 3.97 -4.50 -18.39
C ILE A 61 3.02 -3.69 -19.28
N ASP A 62 2.32 -4.36 -20.18
CA ASP A 62 1.35 -3.79 -21.11
C ASP A 62 -0.12 -3.94 -20.64
N GLY A 63 -0.31 -4.56 -19.48
CA GLY A 63 -1.65 -4.83 -18.92
C GLY A 63 -2.12 -3.78 -17.91
N TRP A 64 -1.32 -2.77 -17.61
CA TRP A 64 -1.73 -1.67 -16.76
C TRP A 64 -1.11 -0.34 -17.19
N GLN A 65 -1.79 0.73 -16.86
CA GLN A 65 -1.33 2.10 -17.11
C GLN A 65 -1.93 3.05 -16.07
N CYS A 66 -1.29 4.16 -15.84
CA CYS A 66 -1.82 5.19 -14.96
C CYS A 66 -1.60 6.59 -15.51
N LYS A 67 -2.49 7.50 -15.10
CA LYS A 67 -2.41 8.93 -15.38
C LYS A 67 -2.57 9.67 -14.07
N HIS A 68 -1.74 10.68 -13.86
CA HIS A 68 -1.83 11.54 -12.69
C HIS A 68 -2.30 12.94 -13.11
N ILE A 69 -3.32 13.44 -12.44
CA ILE A 69 -3.89 14.77 -12.70
C ILE A 69 -3.90 15.54 -11.38
N SER A 70 -3.47 16.79 -11.42
CA SER A 70 -3.50 17.67 -10.26
C SER A 70 -4.77 18.51 -10.24
N TYR A 71 -5.46 18.51 -9.11
CA TYR A 71 -6.58 19.39 -8.80
C TYR A 71 -6.25 20.20 -7.56
N GLY A 72 -5.76 21.42 -7.75
CA GLY A 72 -5.25 22.22 -6.64
C GLY A 72 -4.12 21.49 -5.90
N ALA A 73 -4.28 21.28 -4.60
CA ALA A 73 -3.33 20.55 -3.76
C ALA A 73 -3.46 19.02 -3.83
N LYS A 74 -4.42 18.49 -4.61
CA LYS A 74 -4.66 17.05 -4.71
C LYS A 74 -4.08 16.49 -6.00
N THR A 75 -3.50 15.32 -5.90
CA THR A 75 -3.10 14.49 -7.05
C THR A 75 -4.03 13.30 -7.14
N ILE A 76 -4.64 13.12 -8.30
CA ILE A 76 -5.53 11.99 -8.58
C ILE A 76 -4.81 11.06 -9.55
N CYS A 77 -4.77 9.77 -9.18
CA CYS A 77 -4.31 8.71 -10.06
C CYS A 77 -5.52 8.04 -10.71
N HIS A 78 -5.54 8.01 -12.02
CA HIS A 78 -6.41 7.17 -12.82
C HIS A 78 -5.62 5.92 -13.19
N LEU A 79 -5.96 4.78 -12.60
CA LEU A 79 -5.31 3.49 -12.85
C LEU A 79 -6.20 2.64 -13.75
N GLY A 80 -5.67 2.23 -14.88
CA GLY A 80 -6.31 1.32 -15.81
C GLY A 80 -5.64 -0.05 -15.80
N LEU A 81 -6.43 -1.10 -15.67
CA LEU A 81 -6.02 -2.49 -15.80
C LEU A 81 -6.79 -3.12 -16.97
N LYS A 82 -6.12 -4.00 -17.71
CA LYS A 82 -6.69 -4.63 -18.90
C LYS A 82 -7.27 -6.00 -18.57
N PHE A 83 -8.59 -6.11 -18.68
CA PHE A 83 -9.31 -7.38 -18.51
C PHE A 83 -10.02 -7.73 -19.82
N ASN A 84 -9.80 -8.93 -20.36
CA ASN A 84 -10.43 -9.37 -21.62
C ASN A 84 -10.31 -8.37 -22.77
N ASN A 85 -9.13 -7.76 -22.93
CA ASN A 85 -8.83 -6.68 -23.90
C ASN A 85 -9.55 -5.35 -23.65
N ASP A 86 -10.30 -5.20 -22.58
CA ASP A 86 -10.94 -3.95 -22.19
C ASP A 86 -10.23 -3.30 -21.01
N TRP A 87 -10.10 -1.99 -21.06
CA TRP A 87 -9.54 -1.21 -19.97
C TRP A 87 -10.58 -0.91 -18.91
N VAL A 88 -10.30 -1.30 -17.68
CA VAL A 88 -11.11 -0.97 -16.49
C VAL A 88 -10.36 0.06 -15.67
N TRP A 89 -10.98 1.20 -15.43
CA TRP A 89 -10.38 2.33 -14.75
C TRP A 89 -10.95 2.52 -13.33
N ARG A 90 -10.05 2.79 -12.40
CA ARG A 90 -10.38 3.22 -11.05
C ARG A 90 -9.50 4.41 -10.68
N SER A 91 -10.04 5.31 -9.90
CA SER A 91 -9.37 6.55 -9.54
C SER A 91 -9.39 6.76 -8.05
N ASP A 92 -8.29 7.26 -7.53
CA ASP A 92 -8.21 7.71 -6.14
C ASP A 92 -7.20 8.86 -6.04
N GLY A 93 -7.36 9.68 -5.01
CA GLY A 93 -6.55 10.86 -4.81
C GLY A 93 -5.77 10.81 -3.51
N ALA A 94 -4.58 11.38 -3.56
CA ALA A 94 -3.82 11.75 -2.39
C ALA A 94 -3.57 13.25 -2.45
N GLY A 95 -3.75 13.90 -1.34
CA GLY A 95 -3.48 15.31 -1.25
C GLY A 95 -3.23 15.67 0.18
N ASP A 96 -2.38 16.61 0.34
CA ASP A 96 -2.20 17.20 1.62
C ASP A 96 -1.87 18.69 1.51
N THR A 97 -2.16 19.35 2.59
CA THR A 97 -1.92 20.76 2.83
C THR A 97 -0.45 21.11 3.10
N ASN A 98 0.46 20.13 3.18
CA ASN A 98 1.86 20.33 3.50
C ASN A 98 2.77 20.26 2.27
N PHE A 99 3.69 21.22 2.16
CA PHE A 99 4.65 21.36 1.04
C PHE A 99 5.53 20.13 0.77
N GLU A 100 5.79 19.30 1.78
CA GLU A 100 6.53 18.04 1.61
C GLU A 100 5.65 16.89 1.07
N ALA A 101 4.34 17.04 1.10
CA ALA A 101 3.39 16.03 0.63
C ALA A 101 3.41 15.86 -0.89
N ASP A 102 3.81 16.87 -1.65
CA ASP A 102 3.86 16.81 -3.11
C ASP A 102 4.78 15.70 -3.64
N LYS A 103 5.88 15.42 -2.92
CA LYS A 103 6.83 14.37 -3.32
C LYS A 103 6.25 12.96 -3.17
N GLY A 104 5.33 12.77 -2.24
CA GLY A 104 4.67 11.49 -1.98
C GLY A 104 3.31 11.34 -2.67
N ALA A 105 2.71 12.44 -3.13
CA ALA A 105 1.33 12.44 -3.61
C ALA A 105 1.11 11.54 -4.83
N ILE A 106 2.05 11.48 -5.76
CA ILE A 106 1.99 10.61 -6.94
C ILE A 106 2.02 9.14 -6.50
N SER A 107 2.98 8.78 -5.66
CA SER A 107 3.12 7.41 -5.15
C SER A 107 1.92 6.99 -4.30
N ASP A 108 1.45 7.87 -3.44
CA ASP A 108 0.30 7.60 -2.59
C ASP A 108 -0.99 7.46 -3.39
N SER A 109 -1.20 8.30 -4.40
CA SER A 109 -2.38 8.21 -5.25
C SER A 109 -2.42 6.91 -6.06
N LEU A 110 -1.27 6.43 -6.54
CA LEU A 110 -1.18 5.12 -7.20
C LEU A 110 -1.51 3.97 -6.24
N LYS A 111 -0.91 3.96 -5.05
CA LYS A 111 -1.19 2.94 -4.03
C LYS A 111 -2.67 2.91 -3.67
N ARG A 112 -3.30 4.08 -3.50
CA ARG A 112 -4.73 4.20 -3.20
C ARG A 112 -5.61 3.72 -4.35
N ALA A 113 -5.29 4.08 -5.58
CA ALA A 113 -6.02 3.59 -6.76
C ALA A 113 -5.91 2.07 -6.91
N ALA A 114 -4.73 1.50 -6.65
CA ALA A 114 -4.49 0.05 -6.71
C ALA A 114 -5.35 -0.74 -5.72
N VAL A 115 -5.68 -0.18 -4.56
CA VAL A 115 -6.56 -0.81 -3.57
C VAL A 115 -7.96 -1.08 -4.13
N HIS A 116 -8.45 -0.26 -5.07
CA HIS A 116 -9.73 -0.49 -5.74
C HIS A 116 -9.76 -1.79 -6.56
N PHE A 117 -8.60 -2.29 -6.94
CA PHE A 117 -8.43 -3.59 -7.60
C PHE A 117 -8.01 -4.70 -6.62
N GLY A 118 -7.95 -4.41 -5.33
CA GLY A 118 -7.59 -5.36 -4.29
C GLY A 118 -6.10 -5.36 -3.91
N VAL A 119 -5.24 -4.65 -4.62
CA VAL A 119 -3.79 -4.63 -4.35
C VAL A 119 -3.51 -3.86 -3.05
N GLY A 120 -3.00 -4.58 -2.05
CA GLY A 120 -2.68 -4.00 -0.74
C GLY A 120 -3.89 -3.73 0.16
N ARG A 121 -5.08 -4.15 -0.22
CA ARG A 121 -6.30 -3.93 0.57
C ARG A 121 -6.22 -4.58 1.95
N HIS A 122 -5.57 -5.74 2.08
CA HIS A 122 -5.38 -6.45 3.33
C HIS A 122 -4.63 -5.64 4.40
N LEU A 123 -3.85 -4.62 4.01
CA LEU A 123 -3.14 -3.75 4.96
C LEU A 123 -4.11 -2.95 5.85
N TYR A 124 -5.30 -2.67 5.35
CA TYR A 124 -6.35 -1.99 6.12
C TYR A 124 -6.99 -2.90 7.17
N ASP A 125 -6.86 -4.22 7.03
CA ASP A 125 -7.35 -5.20 7.99
C ASP A 125 -6.36 -5.42 9.14
N LEU A 126 -5.11 -4.95 9.00
CA LEU A 126 -4.13 -5.00 10.07
C LEU A 126 -4.48 -3.97 11.15
N PRO A 127 -4.52 -4.39 12.42
CA PRO A 127 -4.86 -3.47 13.49
C PRO A 127 -3.77 -2.42 13.68
N SER A 128 -4.18 -1.19 13.99
CA SER A 128 -3.28 -0.16 14.48
C SER A 128 -2.81 -0.56 15.89
N VAL A 129 -1.53 -0.50 16.12
CA VAL A 129 -0.91 -0.90 17.39
C VAL A 129 0.04 0.16 17.89
N PHE A 130 0.22 0.22 19.21
CA PHE A 130 1.23 1.07 19.83
C PHE A 130 2.50 0.25 20.09
N VAL A 131 3.64 0.84 19.79
CA VAL A 131 4.96 0.28 20.05
C VAL A 131 5.85 1.32 20.72
N LYS A 132 6.82 0.84 21.50
CA LYS A 132 7.86 1.72 22.05
C LYS A 132 8.70 2.31 20.95
N ILE A 133 9.06 3.58 21.10
CA ILE A 133 9.90 4.28 20.16
C ILE A 133 11.25 4.60 20.77
N GLN A 134 12.24 4.73 19.90
CA GLN A 134 13.54 5.30 20.20
C GLN A 134 13.73 6.53 19.34
N LYS A 135 14.49 7.48 19.81
CA LYS A 135 14.89 8.65 19.03
C LYS A 135 16.39 8.57 18.75
N ASP A 136 16.76 8.82 17.51
CA ASP A 136 18.16 8.94 17.15
C ASP A 136 18.74 10.30 17.63
N GLN A 137 20.03 10.52 17.37
CA GLN A 137 20.73 11.75 17.75
C GLN A 137 20.12 13.01 17.13
N ARG A 138 19.36 12.87 16.05
CA ARG A 138 18.67 13.97 15.36
C ARG A 138 17.21 14.13 15.81
N GLY A 139 16.77 13.34 16.79
CA GLY A 139 15.40 13.35 17.28
C GLY A 139 14.41 12.63 16.36
N GLN A 140 14.88 11.91 15.35
CA GLN A 140 14.01 11.11 14.49
C GLN A 140 13.55 9.84 15.19
N ILE A 141 12.27 9.53 15.03
CA ILE A 141 11.66 8.35 15.64
C ILE A 141 12.15 7.09 14.93
N LYS A 142 12.64 6.14 15.72
CA LYS A 142 12.96 4.79 15.30
C LYS A 142 12.00 3.81 15.95
N ILE A 143 11.50 2.88 15.17
CA ILE A 143 10.65 1.77 15.62
C ILE A 143 11.26 0.44 15.20
N ASN A 144 11.04 -0.58 16.01
CA ASN A 144 11.43 -1.94 15.68
C ASN A 144 10.31 -2.62 14.92
N GLN A 145 10.59 -3.13 13.73
CA GLN A 145 9.58 -3.78 12.87
C GLN A 145 9.03 -5.07 13.51
N ASP A 146 9.89 -5.83 14.20
CA ASP A 146 9.46 -7.06 14.88
C ASP A 146 8.52 -6.77 16.05
N ASP A 147 8.75 -5.69 16.78
CA ASP A 147 7.85 -5.25 17.86
C ASP A 147 6.46 -4.92 17.32
N CYS A 148 6.39 -4.33 16.14
CA CYS A 148 5.11 -4.05 15.47
C CYS A 148 4.34 -5.35 15.19
N TRP A 149 4.99 -6.34 14.62
CA TRP A 149 4.37 -7.64 14.35
C TRP A 149 3.97 -8.39 15.62
N GLN A 150 4.77 -8.30 16.67
CA GLN A 150 4.43 -8.89 17.97
C GLN A 150 3.18 -8.20 18.55
N ALA A 151 3.11 -6.88 18.48
CA ALA A 151 1.95 -6.11 18.96
C ALA A 151 0.68 -6.47 18.20
N VAL A 152 0.77 -6.66 16.88
CA VAL A 152 -0.35 -7.14 16.05
C VAL A 152 -0.84 -8.51 16.51
N ARG A 153 0.09 -9.46 16.70
CA ARG A 153 -0.27 -10.82 17.17
C ARG A 153 -0.98 -10.80 18.53
N ARG A 154 -0.48 -9.99 19.47
CA ARG A 154 -1.14 -9.85 20.79
C ARG A 154 -2.56 -9.32 20.63
N LYS A 155 -2.74 -8.27 19.88
CA LYS A 155 -4.06 -7.66 19.66
C LYS A 155 -5.05 -8.60 18.97
N GLN A 156 -4.58 -9.43 18.05
CA GLN A 156 -5.41 -10.45 17.39
C GLN A 156 -5.79 -11.59 18.35
N SER A 157 -4.90 -11.97 19.25
CA SER A 157 -5.18 -12.99 20.27
C SER A 157 -6.19 -12.53 21.32
N ASP A 158 -6.23 -11.23 21.64
CA ASP A 158 -7.16 -10.66 22.61
C ASP A 158 -8.61 -10.58 22.10
N ILE A 159 -8.82 -10.75 20.78
CA ILE A 159 -10.13 -10.69 20.12
C ILE A 159 -10.71 -12.12 19.92
N SER A 160 -9.88 -13.16 20.11
CA SER A 160 -10.26 -14.57 20.01
C SER A 160 -10.76 -15.10 21.34
#